data_42ab35f00fdbfb72b38c27897a116243
#
_entry.id   42ab35f00fdbfb72b38c27897a116243
#
_cell.length_a   1.000
_cell.length_b   1.000
_cell.length_c   1.000
_cell.angle_alpha   90.00
_cell.angle_beta   90.00
_cell.angle_gamma   90.00
#
_symmetry.space_group_name_H-M   'P 1'
#
loop_
_entity.id
_entity.type
_entity.pdbx_description
1 polymer ?
#
loop_
_entity_poly.entity_id
_entity_poly.type
_entity_poly.pdbx_seq_one_letter_code
_entity_poly.pdbx_strand_id
1 'polypeptide(L)'
;MATARLRLLAILVALLLLAAACGSDDESADETETDDAAATDEGTEDDTEADEADEADAADDEAESADESAPAEVDSITVGYSAWPGWFPLAVTEQAGIFEEVGLDVELIFFADYLASIDAMAVGELDFVTQTLNDTMASVAFGDEQVIVVVNDNSTGNDKIICDGSISSIEELAGKTIAAEAGVVDHFLLVQGLESVGLTEDDIDFRGVLTDAAAAGFAAGEFDCVGVFAPFWLTALEREGSAELFSSADFPGLIPDHIVATREIVDDNPDAVQKLVDAWYLTLQYLEENPDESLEIMAEVADTSVEDYNLFADGTTLFSAEEALAAFGDGDDTSSLLFTAELINPFLVDSGFTESEAPIEGLFDGSFTEDWVNRNG
;
A
#
# COMPACT_ATOMS: atom_id res chain seq x y z
N MET A 1 3.78 -21.39 30.93
CA MET A 1 2.37 -21.72 30.62
C MET A 1 1.36 -21.24 31.69
N ALA A 2 1.73 -20.82 32.88
CA ALA A 2 0.80 -20.35 33.92
C ALA A 2 0.59 -18.81 33.92
N THR A 3 1.50 -18.05 33.36
CA THR A 3 1.47 -16.57 33.36
C THR A 3 0.65 -15.98 32.19
N ALA A 4 0.56 -16.68 31.05
CA ALA A 4 -0.24 -16.24 29.91
C ALA A 4 -1.76 -16.34 30.16
N ARG A 5 -2.20 -17.35 30.93
CA ARG A 5 -3.62 -17.53 31.26
C ARG A 5 -4.18 -16.48 32.25
N LEU A 6 -3.30 -15.84 33.02
CA LEU A 6 -3.71 -14.82 33.98
C LEU A 6 -3.93 -13.45 33.33
N ARG A 7 -3.26 -13.16 32.21
CA ARG A 7 -3.43 -11.89 31.47
C ARG A 7 -4.72 -11.87 30.64
N LEU A 8 -5.14 -13.00 30.05
CA LEU A 8 -6.41 -13.08 29.34
C LEU A 8 -7.63 -12.92 30.24
N LEU A 9 -7.56 -13.35 31.52
CA LEU A 9 -8.67 -13.17 32.47
C LEU A 9 -8.84 -11.73 32.94
N ALA A 10 -7.77 -10.93 32.94
CA ALA A 10 -7.82 -9.53 33.35
C ALA A 10 -8.49 -8.63 32.29
N ILE A 11 -8.33 -8.96 31.00
CA ILE A 11 -8.93 -8.20 29.88
C ILE A 11 -10.45 -8.48 29.79
N LEU A 12 -10.90 -9.70 30.07
CA LEU A 12 -12.34 -10.04 30.02
C LEU A 12 -13.15 -9.42 31.18
N VAL A 13 -12.53 -9.09 32.33
CA VAL A 13 -13.19 -8.48 33.47
C VAL A 13 -13.30 -6.95 33.30
N ALA A 14 -12.42 -6.31 32.54
CA ALA A 14 -12.48 -4.86 32.25
C ALA A 14 -13.60 -4.50 31.27
N LEU A 15 -13.97 -5.38 30.33
CA LEU A 15 -15.05 -5.18 29.35
C LEU A 15 -16.46 -5.35 29.93
N LEU A 16 -16.62 -5.96 31.11
CA LEU A 16 -17.92 -6.20 31.74
C LEU A 16 -18.37 -5.10 32.69
N LEU A 17 -17.58 -4.07 32.96
CA LEU A 17 -17.88 -2.98 33.88
C LEU A 17 -18.33 -1.65 33.23
N LEU A 18 -18.41 -1.57 31.89
CA LEU A 18 -18.85 -0.36 31.18
C LEU A 18 -20.31 -0.36 30.70
N ALA A 19 -21.10 -1.39 31.05
CA ALA A 19 -22.49 -1.53 30.60
C ALA A 19 -23.57 -1.15 31.69
N ALA A 20 -23.23 -0.43 32.76
CA ALA A 20 -24.14 -0.12 33.82
C ALA A 20 -24.08 1.36 34.27
N ALA A 21 -24.34 2.30 33.36
CA ALA A 21 -24.65 3.68 33.73
C ALA A 21 -25.36 4.39 32.57
N CYS A 22 -26.70 4.19 32.46
CA CYS A 22 -27.67 5.14 31.98
C CYS A 22 -29.06 4.53 32.23
N GLY A 23 -29.70 4.94 33.31
CA GLY A 23 -31.08 4.68 33.64
C GLY A 23 -31.71 5.89 34.28
N SER A 24 -32.96 6.16 33.85
CA SER A 24 -34.03 6.98 34.44
C SER A 24 -33.90 8.50 34.29
N ASP A 25 -34.91 9.21 33.79
CA ASP A 25 -36.32 9.41 34.16
C ASP A 25 -37.06 10.13 33.02
N ASP A 26 -38.19 9.75 32.61
CA ASP A 26 -39.58 9.77 33.03
C ASP A 26 -40.44 10.88 32.38
N GLU A 27 -41.67 10.47 32.04
CA GLU A 27 -42.96 11.17 31.77
C GLU A 27 -43.18 11.75 30.34
N SER A 28 -44.26 11.52 29.64
CA SER A 28 -45.59 10.93 29.76
C SER A 28 -46.36 11.08 28.44
N ALA A 29 -47.16 10.05 28.15
CA ALA A 29 -48.49 10.04 27.55
C ALA A 29 -48.83 10.84 26.27
N ASP A 30 -49.29 10.20 25.20
CA ASP A 30 -50.74 10.06 24.94
C ASP A 30 -51.03 9.13 23.78
N GLU A 31 -52.11 8.38 23.97
CA GLU A 31 -52.68 7.36 23.10
C GLU A 31 -53.32 7.95 21.85
N THR A 32 -53.38 7.18 20.75
CA THR A 32 -54.63 6.80 20.10
C THR A 32 -54.45 5.69 19.12
N GLU A 33 -55.25 4.64 19.35
CA GLU A 33 -55.58 3.51 18.50
C GLU A 33 -56.33 3.94 17.21
N THR A 34 -56.27 3.12 16.17
CA THR A 34 -57.34 2.36 15.50
C THR A 34 -56.74 1.73 14.26
N ASP A 35 -56.63 0.42 14.16
CA ASP A 35 -57.62 -0.61 13.80
C ASP A 35 -58.04 -0.55 12.30
N ASP A 36 -57.75 -1.58 11.59
CA ASP A 36 -58.48 -2.77 11.15
C ASP A 36 -58.53 -3.00 9.63
N ALA A 37 -58.37 -4.30 9.33
CA ALA A 37 -58.97 -5.13 8.30
C ALA A 37 -58.49 -5.05 6.82
N ALA A 38 -57.79 -6.06 6.33
CA ALA A 38 -58.21 -7.38 5.84
C ALA A 38 -59.10 -7.38 4.57
N ALA A 39 -58.68 -8.22 3.67
CA ALA A 39 -59.38 -9.16 2.80
C ALA A 39 -59.06 -9.01 1.30
N THR A 40 -58.37 -10.00 0.75
CA THR A 40 -58.79 -11.07 -0.19
C THR A 40 -59.60 -10.61 -1.40
N ASP A 41 -59.20 -11.02 -2.61
CA ASP A 41 -59.82 -12.09 -3.34
C ASP A 41 -59.20 -12.35 -4.72
N GLU A 42 -59.37 -13.56 -5.12
CA GLU A 42 -58.92 -14.40 -6.21
C GLU A 42 -59.37 -14.03 -7.62
N GLY A 43 -58.67 -14.62 -8.60
CA GLY A 43 -59.20 -15.33 -9.76
C GLY A 43 -59.31 -14.47 -11.01
N THR A 44 -59.06 -14.92 -12.21
CA THR A 44 -59.20 -16.20 -12.87
C THR A 44 -58.50 -16.16 -14.22
N GLU A 45 -58.12 -17.31 -14.68
CA GLU A 45 -57.66 -17.73 -16.00
C GLU A 45 -58.64 -17.31 -17.13
N ASP A 46 -58.13 -17.12 -18.35
CA ASP A 46 -58.63 -17.90 -19.49
C ASP A 46 -57.78 -17.78 -20.75
N ASP A 47 -57.70 -18.93 -21.41
CA ASP A 47 -57.13 -19.33 -22.67
C ASP A 47 -57.69 -18.61 -23.89
N THR A 48 -56.94 -18.59 -25.01
CA THR A 48 -57.22 -19.29 -26.30
C THR A 48 -56.28 -18.87 -27.42
N GLU A 49 -55.52 -19.85 -27.89
CA GLU A 49 -55.31 -20.43 -29.22
C GLU A 49 -55.29 -19.56 -30.48
N ALA A 50 -54.19 -19.72 -31.21
CA ALA A 50 -53.90 -20.09 -32.61
C ALA A 50 -54.64 -19.41 -33.76
N ASP A 51 -53.90 -18.97 -34.78
CA ASP A 51 -53.94 -19.62 -36.10
C ASP A 51 -52.87 -19.11 -37.08
N GLU A 52 -52.64 -19.90 -38.10
CA GLU A 52 -51.55 -20.06 -39.04
C GLU A 52 -51.40 -19.00 -40.14
N ALA A 53 -50.16 -18.90 -40.62
CA ALA A 53 -49.63 -18.86 -41.98
C ALA A 53 -50.11 -17.81 -43.01
N ASP A 54 -49.13 -17.11 -43.60
CA ASP A 54 -48.97 -17.21 -45.08
C ASP A 54 -47.57 -16.68 -45.51
N GLU A 55 -47.00 -17.37 -46.49
CA GLU A 55 -45.74 -17.09 -47.17
C GLU A 55 -45.92 -15.95 -48.20
N ALA A 56 -44.85 -15.09 -48.37
CA ALA A 56 -44.37 -14.67 -49.69
C ALA A 56 -43.12 -13.79 -49.64
N ASP A 57 -42.00 -14.34 -50.03
CA ASP A 57 -41.12 -13.96 -51.17
C ASP A 57 -40.40 -12.59 -51.17
N ALA A 58 -39.10 -12.71 -51.09
CA ALA A 58 -37.97 -12.01 -51.69
C ALA A 58 -38.02 -10.50 -52.00
N ALA A 59 -37.11 -9.76 -51.36
CA ALA A 59 -36.23 -8.82 -52.07
C ALA A 59 -34.95 -8.60 -51.26
N ASP A 60 -33.85 -8.97 -51.88
CA ASP A 60 -32.46 -8.71 -51.61
C ASP A 60 -32.23 -7.18 -51.48
N ASP A 61 -31.78 -6.72 -50.34
CA ASP A 61 -31.22 -5.37 -50.21
C ASP A 61 -30.01 -5.51 -49.23
N GLU A 62 -28.83 -5.56 -49.84
CA GLU A 62 -27.56 -5.50 -49.11
C GLU A 62 -27.46 -4.13 -48.40
N ALA A 63 -27.91 -4.06 -47.16
CA ALA A 63 -27.54 -3.02 -46.27
C ALA A 63 -26.27 -3.48 -45.53
N GLU A 64 -25.14 -2.88 -45.90
CA GLU A 64 -23.93 -2.82 -45.11
C GLU A 64 -24.32 -2.46 -43.65
N SER A 65 -24.40 -3.48 -42.82
CA SER A 65 -24.41 -3.23 -41.37
C SER A 65 -23.02 -2.71 -41.02
N ALA A 66 -22.90 -1.40 -40.82
CA ALA A 66 -21.84 -0.84 -40.02
C ALA A 66 -21.87 -1.59 -38.68
N ASP A 67 -20.84 -2.38 -38.48
CA ASP A 67 -20.49 -2.94 -37.17
C ASP A 67 -20.22 -1.74 -36.24
N GLU A 68 -21.24 -1.27 -35.57
CA GLU A 68 -21.11 -0.44 -34.38
C GLU A 68 -20.50 -1.39 -33.35
N SER A 69 -19.13 -1.50 -33.35
CA SER A 69 -18.43 -2.12 -32.27
C SER A 69 -18.89 -1.44 -30.98
N ALA A 70 -19.48 -2.22 -30.09
CA ALA A 70 -19.75 -1.76 -28.73
C ALA A 70 -18.46 -1.11 -28.20
N PRO A 71 -18.55 0.01 -27.47
CA PRO A 71 -17.38 0.58 -26.83
C PRO A 71 -16.71 -0.54 -26.04
N ALA A 72 -15.38 -0.70 -26.22
CA ALA A 72 -14.62 -1.65 -25.44
C ALA A 72 -14.90 -1.38 -23.96
N GLU A 73 -15.24 -2.42 -23.20
CA GLU A 73 -15.36 -2.29 -21.75
C GLU A 73 -14.01 -1.80 -21.24
N VAL A 74 -14.02 -0.68 -20.51
CA VAL A 74 -12.83 -0.14 -19.86
C VAL A 74 -12.64 -0.94 -18.58
N ASP A 75 -11.47 -1.50 -18.38
CA ASP A 75 -11.16 -2.18 -17.13
C ASP A 75 -11.16 -1.15 -15.99
N SER A 76 -11.90 -1.41 -14.93
CA SER A 76 -11.94 -0.56 -13.73
C SER A 76 -11.19 -1.24 -12.61
N ILE A 77 -10.23 -0.53 -12.00
CA ILE A 77 -9.39 -1.03 -10.93
C ILE A 77 -9.25 0.00 -9.80
N THR A 78 -8.92 -0.50 -8.60
CA THR A 78 -8.60 0.32 -7.43
C THR A 78 -7.11 0.24 -7.11
N VAL A 79 -6.45 1.40 -6.96
CA VAL A 79 -5.02 1.50 -6.68
C VAL A 79 -4.80 2.35 -5.44
N GLY A 80 -4.23 1.77 -4.38
CA GLY A 80 -3.85 2.47 -3.16
C GLY A 80 -2.37 2.86 -3.18
N TYR A 81 -2.05 4.05 -2.66
CA TYR A 81 -0.67 4.45 -2.39
C TYR A 81 -0.62 5.39 -1.20
N SER A 82 0.57 5.50 -0.59
CA SER A 82 0.79 6.40 0.55
C SER A 82 1.97 7.35 0.30
N ALA A 83 2.35 8.11 1.31
CA ALA A 83 3.40 9.10 1.21
C ALA A 83 4.78 8.45 1.06
N TRP A 84 5.31 8.46 -0.15
CA TRP A 84 6.67 8.03 -0.49
C TRP A 84 7.12 8.64 -1.82
N PRO A 85 8.35 9.17 -1.94
CA PRO A 85 8.80 9.82 -3.18
C PRO A 85 8.76 8.92 -4.42
N GLY A 86 8.99 7.62 -4.26
CA GLY A 86 8.92 6.64 -5.34
C GLY A 86 7.51 6.22 -5.74
N TRP A 87 6.48 6.62 -4.98
CA TRP A 87 5.07 6.33 -5.28
C TRP A 87 4.28 7.55 -5.75
N PHE A 88 4.73 8.77 -5.45
CA PHE A 88 4.10 10.00 -5.94
C PHE A 88 3.99 10.12 -7.46
N PRO A 89 4.82 9.44 -8.29
CA PRO A 89 4.58 9.37 -9.72
C PRO A 89 3.18 8.87 -10.12
N LEU A 90 2.49 8.06 -9.28
CA LEU A 90 1.10 7.65 -9.54
C LEU A 90 0.13 8.83 -9.62
N ALA A 91 0.34 9.89 -8.85
CA ALA A 91 -0.45 11.12 -8.98
C ALA A 91 -0.17 11.86 -10.31
N VAL A 92 1.06 11.76 -10.82
CA VAL A 92 1.37 12.27 -12.18
C VAL A 92 0.68 11.42 -13.23
N THR A 93 0.64 10.10 -13.08
CA THR A 93 -0.09 9.19 -13.96
C THR A 93 -1.55 9.62 -14.12
N GLU A 94 -2.22 9.89 -12.98
CA GLU A 94 -3.61 10.35 -12.96
C GLU A 94 -3.76 11.73 -13.60
N GLN A 95 -2.99 12.74 -13.16
CA GLN A 95 -3.17 14.12 -13.60
C GLN A 95 -2.76 14.36 -15.06
N ALA A 96 -1.80 13.57 -15.58
CA ALA A 96 -1.41 13.60 -16.99
C ALA A 96 -2.37 12.81 -17.90
N GLY A 97 -3.35 12.08 -17.35
CA GLY A 97 -4.31 11.30 -18.12
C GLY A 97 -3.72 10.00 -18.69
N ILE A 98 -2.63 9.48 -18.12
CA ILE A 98 -1.92 8.29 -18.64
C ILE A 98 -2.76 7.02 -18.42
N PHE A 99 -3.55 6.95 -17.34
CA PHE A 99 -4.47 5.83 -17.13
C PHE A 99 -5.50 5.71 -18.25
N GLU A 100 -6.10 6.83 -18.68
CA GLU A 100 -7.02 6.84 -19.80
C GLU A 100 -6.33 6.53 -21.13
N GLU A 101 -5.06 6.93 -21.31
CA GLU A 101 -4.28 6.65 -22.51
C GLU A 101 -4.08 5.14 -22.71
N VAL A 102 -3.83 4.40 -21.62
CA VAL A 102 -3.69 2.93 -21.68
C VAL A 102 -5.03 2.20 -21.63
N GLY A 103 -6.15 2.92 -21.46
CA GLY A 103 -7.50 2.35 -21.43
C GLY A 103 -7.82 1.68 -20.09
N LEU A 104 -7.39 2.29 -18.98
CA LEU A 104 -7.80 1.95 -17.62
C LEU A 104 -8.72 3.03 -17.03
N ASP A 105 -9.72 2.62 -16.27
CA ASP A 105 -10.50 3.45 -15.34
C ASP A 105 -9.98 3.16 -13.92
N VAL A 106 -9.24 4.09 -13.34
CA VAL A 106 -8.54 3.88 -12.07
C VAL A 106 -9.16 4.74 -10.98
N GLU A 107 -9.59 4.11 -9.90
CA GLU A 107 -9.81 4.80 -8.64
C GLU A 107 -8.49 4.83 -7.87
N LEU A 108 -7.76 5.96 -7.97
CA LEU A 108 -6.49 6.17 -7.28
C LEU A 108 -6.75 6.72 -5.88
N ILE A 109 -6.35 6.00 -4.83
CA ILE A 109 -6.64 6.33 -3.44
C ILE A 109 -5.34 6.63 -2.69
N PHE A 110 -5.19 7.88 -2.22
CA PHE A 110 -4.08 8.26 -1.36
C PHE A 110 -4.42 7.98 0.11
N PHE A 111 -3.54 7.26 0.78
CA PHE A 111 -3.60 6.99 2.21
C PHE A 111 -2.56 7.84 2.94
N ALA A 112 -3.02 8.68 3.88
CA ALA A 112 -2.11 9.47 4.73
C ALA A 112 -1.33 8.58 5.72
N ASP A 113 -1.88 7.42 6.06
CA ASP A 113 -1.31 6.39 6.94
C ASP A 113 -0.93 5.19 6.07
N TYR A 114 0.35 4.84 6.07
CA TYR A 114 0.89 3.75 5.25
C TYR A 114 0.30 2.39 5.65
N LEU A 115 0.24 2.10 6.96
CA LEU A 115 -0.33 0.83 7.43
C LEU A 115 -1.80 0.68 7.02
N ALA A 116 -2.57 1.79 6.98
CA ALA A 116 -3.95 1.76 6.52
C ALA A 116 -4.10 1.34 5.04
N SER A 117 -3.11 1.63 4.18
CA SER A 117 -3.13 1.16 2.79
C SER A 117 -2.89 -0.36 2.69
N ILE A 118 -2.01 -0.89 3.55
CA ILE A 118 -1.76 -2.34 3.66
C ILE A 118 -3.02 -3.06 4.17
N ASP A 119 -3.65 -2.52 5.22
CA ASP A 119 -4.90 -3.07 5.79
C ASP A 119 -6.05 -3.06 4.77
N ALA A 120 -6.17 -2.00 3.95
CA ALA A 120 -7.18 -1.91 2.90
C ALA A 120 -7.00 -3.00 1.83
N MET A 121 -5.75 -3.30 1.43
CA MET A 121 -5.43 -4.41 0.53
C MET A 121 -5.80 -5.76 1.16
N ALA A 122 -5.43 -5.98 2.42
CA ALA A 122 -5.68 -7.23 3.13
C ALA A 122 -7.18 -7.56 3.29
N VAL A 123 -8.06 -6.54 3.32
CA VAL A 123 -9.51 -6.75 3.39
C VAL A 123 -10.20 -6.72 2.02
N GLY A 124 -9.44 -6.61 0.92
CA GLY A 124 -9.95 -6.66 -0.44
C GLY A 124 -10.63 -5.36 -0.91
N GLU A 125 -10.26 -4.21 -0.33
CA GLU A 125 -10.74 -2.89 -0.80
C GLU A 125 -9.91 -2.35 -1.97
N LEU A 126 -8.74 -2.94 -2.24
CA LEU A 126 -7.82 -2.55 -3.30
C LEU A 126 -7.45 -3.74 -4.19
N ASP A 127 -7.33 -3.49 -5.49
CA ASP A 127 -6.74 -4.43 -6.45
C ASP A 127 -5.21 -4.34 -6.47
N PHE A 128 -4.69 -3.13 -6.25
CA PHE A 128 -3.25 -2.82 -6.21
C PHE A 128 -2.93 -1.89 -5.05
N VAL A 129 -1.72 -2.05 -4.51
CA VAL A 129 -1.18 -1.14 -3.50
C VAL A 129 0.33 -1.00 -3.65
N THR A 130 0.88 0.13 -3.22
CA THR A 130 2.33 0.30 -3.10
C THR A 130 2.83 -0.17 -1.74
N GLN A 131 3.89 -0.96 -1.71
CA GLN A 131 4.48 -1.51 -0.48
C GLN A 131 6.00 -1.65 -0.61
N THR A 132 6.68 -1.75 0.54
CA THR A 132 8.06 -2.23 0.62
C THR A 132 8.11 -3.77 0.62
N LEU A 133 9.25 -4.36 0.32
CA LEU A 133 9.40 -5.83 0.27
C LEU A 133 9.17 -6.49 1.63
N ASN A 134 9.70 -5.93 2.72
CA ASN A 134 9.51 -6.46 4.06
C ASN A 134 8.01 -6.50 4.45
N ASP A 135 7.25 -5.45 4.12
CA ASP A 135 5.84 -5.34 4.46
C ASP A 135 4.97 -6.26 3.61
N THR A 136 5.28 -6.38 2.30
CA THR A 136 4.66 -7.39 1.43
C THR A 136 4.91 -8.80 1.94
N MET A 137 6.14 -9.12 2.36
CA MET A 137 6.44 -10.44 2.91
C MET A 137 5.74 -10.68 4.24
N ALA A 138 5.60 -9.67 5.09
CA ALA A 138 4.82 -9.77 6.32
C ALA A 138 3.34 -10.06 6.01
N SER A 139 2.72 -9.31 5.08
CA SER A 139 1.33 -9.53 4.63
C SER A 139 1.12 -10.96 4.11
N VAL A 140 2.02 -11.44 3.25
CA VAL A 140 1.96 -12.80 2.69
C VAL A 140 2.19 -13.87 3.77
N ALA A 141 3.06 -13.62 4.75
CA ALA A 141 3.24 -14.53 5.90
C ALA A 141 1.98 -14.61 6.78
N PHE A 142 1.16 -13.55 6.83
CA PHE A 142 -0.15 -13.56 7.50
C PHE A 142 -1.26 -14.18 6.66
N GLY A 143 -1.03 -14.47 5.40
CA GLY A 143 -1.92 -15.23 4.53
C GLY A 143 -2.52 -14.44 3.37
N ASP A 144 -2.07 -13.22 3.10
CA ASP A 144 -2.51 -12.45 1.96
C ASP A 144 -1.97 -13.05 0.66
N GLU A 145 -2.80 -13.12 -0.36
CA GLU A 145 -2.43 -13.63 -1.68
C GLU A 145 -2.03 -12.47 -2.59
N GLN A 146 -0.77 -12.04 -2.50
CA GLN A 146 -0.22 -10.88 -3.20
C GLN A 146 0.84 -11.30 -4.24
N VAL A 147 1.01 -10.43 -5.26
CA VAL A 147 2.02 -10.57 -6.33
C VAL A 147 2.66 -9.23 -6.60
N ILE A 148 3.98 -9.16 -6.55
CA ILE A 148 4.75 -7.98 -6.95
C ILE A 148 4.82 -7.95 -8.47
N VAL A 149 4.28 -6.89 -9.10
CA VAL A 149 4.18 -6.76 -10.57
C VAL A 149 5.03 -5.63 -11.14
N VAL A 150 5.42 -4.63 -10.32
CA VAL A 150 6.36 -3.55 -10.68
C VAL A 150 7.34 -3.34 -9.54
N VAL A 151 8.61 -3.17 -9.85
CA VAL A 151 9.60 -2.58 -8.92
C VAL A 151 9.69 -1.09 -9.23
N ASN A 152 9.25 -0.25 -8.29
CA ASN A 152 9.21 1.20 -8.48
C ASN A 152 10.59 1.82 -8.29
N ASP A 153 11.19 1.50 -7.17
CA ASP A 153 12.41 2.15 -6.70
C ASP A 153 13.08 1.36 -5.57
N ASN A 154 14.13 1.92 -5.05
CA ASN A 154 14.78 1.45 -3.84
C ASN A 154 15.10 2.63 -2.94
N SER A 155 14.83 2.49 -1.66
CA SER A 155 15.26 3.47 -0.68
C SER A 155 16.78 3.50 -0.56
N THR A 156 17.35 4.68 -0.78
CA THR A 156 18.80 4.93 -0.79
C THR A 156 19.20 6.04 0.20
N GLY A 157 18.37 6.26 1.22
CA GLY A 157 18.62 7.23 2.27
C GLY A 157 17.38 8.02 2.74
N ASN A 158 16.17 7.73 2.23
CA ASN A 158 14.94 8.41 2.65
C ASN A 158 14.18 7.73 3.78
N ASP A 159 14.54 6.49 4.14
CA ASP A 159 14.20 5.91 5.44
C ASP A 159 15.34 6.20 6.41
N LYS A 160 15.03 6.80 7.56
CA LYS A 160 16.03 7.34 8.48
C LYS A 160 15.70 7.04 9.92
N ILE A 161 16.75 6.78 10.70
CA ILE A 161 16.70 6.88 12.16
C ILE A 161 17.37 8.20 12.54
N ILE A 162 16.58 9.11 13.09
CA ILE A 162 17.00 10.45 13.49
C ILE A 162 16.99 10.54 15.00
N CYS A 163 18.06 11.06 15.60
CA CYS A 163 18.22 11.13 17.04
C CYS A 163 18.55 12.54 17.53
N ASP A 164 18.39 12.76 18.83
CA ASP A 164 19.01 13.89 19.53
C ASP A 164 20.52 13.86 19.29
N GLY A 165 21.13 14.98 18.94
CA GLY A 165 22.53 15.05 18.57
C GLY A 165 23.53 14.71 19.68
N SER A 166 23.06 14.36 20.89
CA SER A 166 23.87 13.75 21.93
C SER A 166 24.10 12.25 21.73
N ILE A 167 23.33 11.62 20.83
CA ILE A 167 23.44 10.20 20.44
C ILE A 167 24.20 10.16 19.12
N SER A 168 25.34 9.49 19.09
CA SER A 168 26.29 9.55 17.97
C SER A 168 26.65 8.18 17.40
N SER A 169 26.15 7.10 17.99
CA SER A 169 26.33 5.73 17.48
C SER A 169 25.14 4.85 17.82
N ILE A 170 24.96 3.77 17.05
CA ILE A 170 23.84 2.83 17.23
C ILE A 170 23.92 2.13 18.60
N GLU A 171 25.12 1.86 19.12
CA GLU A 171 25.28 1.25 20.43
C GLU A 171 24.75 2.13 21.58
N GLU A 172 24.68 3.46 21.38
CA GLU A 172 24.13 4.41 22.36
C GLU A 172 22.58 4.40 22.39
N LEU A 173 21.92 3.67 21.50
CA LEU A 173 20.48 3.46 21.51
C LEU A 173 20.01 2.61 22.70
N ALA A 174 20.90 1.81 23.30
CA ALA A 174 20.56 1.00 24.46
C ALA A 174 19.94 1.84 25.59
N GLY A 175 18.71 1.49 25.99
CA GLY A 175 17.92 2.17 27.02
C GLY A 175 17.28 3.50 26.58
N LYS A 176 17.32 3.86 25.30
CA LYS A 176 16.69 5.06 24.75
C LYS A 176 15.23 4.82 24.40
N THR A 177 14.44 5.90 24.41
CA THR A 177 13.06 5.89 23.93
C THR A 177 13.04 6.20 22.44
N ILE A 178 12.61 5.25 21.63
CA ILE A 178 12.61 5.36 20.17
C ILE A 178 11.19 5.14 19.64
N ALA A 179 10.68 6.08 18.86
CA ALA A 179 9.38 5.95 18.21
C ALA A 179 9.55 5.56 16.73
N ALA A 180 8.73 4.63 16.26
CA ALA A 180 8.55 4.31 14.85
C ALA A 180 7.17 3.67 14.65
N GLU A 181 6.71 3.59 13.42
CA GLU A 181 5.47 2.89 13.12
C GLU A 181 5.68 1.38 13.25
N ALA A 182 4.93 0.77 14.17
CA ALA A 182 5.19 -0.60 14.57
C ALA A 182 4.81 -1.60 13.47
N GLY A 183 5.72 -2.50 13.13
CA GLY A 183 5.49 -3.63 12.23
C GLY A 183 5.72 -3.33 10.75
N VAL A 184 6.07 -2.08 10.39
CA VAL A 184 6.35 -1.67 9.01
C VAL A 184 7.79 -1.17 8.83
N VAL A 185 8.11 -0.62 7.68
CA VAL A 185 9.47 -0.30 7.21
C VAL A 185 10.34 0.48 8.20
N ASP A 186 9.80 1.48 8.91
CA ASP A 186 10.56 2.26 9.89
C ASP A 186 11.04 1.41 11.07
N HIS A 187 10.18 0.51 11.53
CA HIS A 187 10.52 -0.45 12.59
C HIS A 187 11.53 -1.47 12.07
N PHE A 188 11.34 -1.96 10.84
CA PHE A 188 12.28 -2.87 10.19
C PHE A 188 13.68 -2.25 10.09
N LEU A 189 13.82 -1.02 9.60
CA LEU A 189 15.12 -0.32 9.53
C LEU A 189 15.75 -0.15 10.91
N LEU A 190 14.96 0.23 11.93
CA LEU A 190 15.44 0.37 13.30
C LEU A 190 16.04 -0.95 13.81
N VAL A 191 15.34 -2.06 13.66
CA VAL A 191 15.79 -3.37 14.14
C VAL A 191 17.02 -3.84 13.35
N GLN A 192 17.08 -3.60 12.04
CA GLN A 192 18.29 -3.86 11.24
C GLN A 192 19.52 -3.12 11.80
N GLY A 193 19.35 -1.83 12.13
CA GLY A 193 20.41 -1.05 12.75
C GLY A 193 20.84 -1.62 14.10
N LEU A 194 19.89 -1.94 14.99
CA LEU A 194 20.18 -2.53 16.30
C LEU A 194 20.96 -3.84 16.18
N GLU A 195 20.51 -4.76 15.34
CA GLU A 195 21.17 -6.06 15.16
C GLU A 195 22.57 -5.94 14.56
N SER A 196 22.83 -4.93 13.74
CA SER A 196 24.17 -4.67 13.17
C SER A 196 25.26 -4.48 14.23
N VAL A 197 24.86 -4.05 15.44
CA VAL A 197 25.75 -3.84 16.59
C VAL A 197 25.51 -4.84 17.74
N GLY A 198 24.63 -5.83 17.53
CA GLY A 198 24.31 -6.88 18.50
C GLY A 198 23.33 -6.45 19.60
N LEU A 199 22.55 -5.38 19.35
CA LEU A 199 21.39 -4.99 20.13
C LEU A 199 20.12 -5.60 19.54
N THR A 200 19.05 -5.60 20.35
CA THR A 200 17.72 -6.03 19.95
C THR A 200 16.68 -5.01 20.39
N GLU A 201 15.43 -5.14 19.98
CA GLU A 201 14.34 -4.28 20.44
C GLU A 201 14.17 -4.32 21.97
N ASP A 202 14.48 -5.45 22.63
CA ASP A 202 14.45 -5.57 24.09
C ASP A 202 15.47 -4.65 24.82
N ASP A 203 16.48 -4.15 24.11
CA ASP A 203 17.49 -3.25 24.66
C ASP A 203 17.07 -1.77 24.64
N ILE A 204 15.94 -1.43 24.01
CA ILE A 204 15.42 -0.07 23.87
C ILE A 204 14.02 0.07 24.50
N ASP A 205 13.54 1.30 24.67
CA ASP A 205 12.14 1.60 25.02
C ASP A 205 11.39 1.97 23.73
N PHE A 206 10.97 0.94 22.96
CA PHE A 206 10.27 1.11 21.69
C PHE A 206 8.85 1.65 21.90
N ARG A 207 8.44 2.60 21.04
CA ARG A 207 7.12 3.23 21.00
C ARG A 207 6.53 3.11 19.61
N GLY A 208 5.53 2.24 19.45
CA GLY A 208 4.77 2.13 18.21
C GLY A 208 3.85 3.34 18.06
N VAL A 209 4.17 4.23 17.12
CA VAL A 209 3.47 5.48 16.83
C VAL A 209 3.45 5.66 15.32
N LEU A 210 2.31 6.10 14.74
CA LEU A 210 2.21 6.42 13.32
C LEU A 210 3.30 7.40 12.90
N THR A 211 3.86 7.26 11.72
CA THR A 211 5.08 7.95 11.28
C THR A 211 4.98 9.48 11.38
N ASP A 212 3.85 10.10 11.00
CA ASP A 212 3.62 11.53 11.11
C ASP A 212 3.62 12.01 12.57
N ALA A 213 2.94 11.27 13.45
CA ALA A 213 2.86 11.56 14.88
C ALA A 213 4.20 11.31 15.58
N ALA A 214 4.96 10.29 15.15
CA ALA A 214 6.31 10.01 15.66
C ALA A 214 7.27 11.14 15.31
N ALA A 215 7.26 11.63 14.06
CA ALA A 215 8.05 12.78 13.62
C ALA A 215 7.73 14.05 14.45
N ALA A 216 6.44 14.36 14.62
CA ALA A 216 5.99 15.50 15.40
C ALA A 216 6.35 15.39 16.89
N GLY A 217 6.16 14.20 17.49
CA GLY A 217 6.54 13.92 18.88
C GLY A 217 8.05 14.03 19.12
N PHE A 218 8.85 13.53 18.19
CA PHE A 218 10.31 13.69 18.24
C PHE A 218 10.71 15.17 18.12
N ALA A 219 10.13 15.92 17.19
CA ALA A 219 10.36 17.35 17.06
C ALA A 219 10.01 18.12 18.35
N ALA A 220 8.96 17.69 19.05
CA ALA A 220 8.56 18.22 20.36
C ALA A 220 9.47 17.76 21.54
N GLY A 221 10.37 16.82 21.32
CA GLY A 221 11.29 16.29 22.34
C GLY A 221 10.70 15.20 23.24
N GLU A 222 9.67 14.49 22.79
CA GLU A 222 9.02 13.40 23.52
C GLU A 222 9.82 12.10 23.46
N PHE A 223 10.65 11.91 22.43
CA PHE A 223 11.47 10.72 22.16
C PHE A 223 12.93 11.08 22.03
N ASP A 224 13.84 10.15 22.33
CA ASP A 224 15.29 10.31 22.12
C ASP A 224 15.65 10.18 20.63
N CYS A 225 14.98 9.24 19.93
CA CYS A 225 15.13 9.00 18.51
C CYS A 225 13.76 8.71 17.86
N VAL A 226 13.75 8.75 16.52
CA VAL A 226 12.58 8.42 15.69
C VAL A 226 13.00 7.70 14.42
N GLY A 227 12.25 6.67 14.02
CA GLY A 227 12.27 6.08 12.69
C GLY A 227 11.21 6.77 11.83
N VAL A 228 11.62 7.28 10.68
CA VAL A 228 10.76 8.04 9.76
C VAL A 228 11.25 7.92 8.32
N PHE A 229 10.30 7.94 7.39
CA PHE A 229 10.58 8.06 5.96
C PHE A 229 10.21 9.43 5.40
N ALA A 230 10.56 9.70 4.14
CA ALA A 230 10.17 10.94 3.46
C ALA A 230 8.65 10.95 3.15
N PRO A 231 7.95 12.08 3.34
CA PRO A 231 8.48 13.41 3.66
C PRO A 231 8.65 13.69 5.17
N PHE A 232 8.27 12.79 6.08
CA PHE A 232 8.12 13.03 7.52
C PHE A 232 9.44 13.33 8.23
N TRP A 233 10.59 12.91 7.69
CA TRP A 233 11.88 13.27 8.29
C TRP A 233 12.19 14.78 8.23
N LEU A 234 11.52 15.56 7.35
CA LEU A 234 11.60 17.03 7.38
C LEU A 234 11.11 17.57 8.72
N THR A 235 9.95 17.09 9.19
CA THR A 235 9.39 17.47 10.50
C THR A 235 10.29 17.03 11.65
N ALA A 236 10.86 15.84 11.59
CA ALA A 236 11.77 15.36 12.62
C ALA A 236 13.03 16.25 12.75
N LEU A 237 13.57 16.72 11.62
CA LEU A 237 14.75 17.59 11.59
C LEU A 237 14.49 19.05 12.02
N GLU A 238 13.22 19.44 12.25
CA GLU A 238 12.91 20.75 12.88
C GLU A 238 13.42 20.83 14.34
N ARG A 239 13.65 19.69 15.00
CA ARG A 239 14.24 19.67 16.33
C ARG A 239 15.68 20.17 16.31
N GLU A 240 15.95 21.27 17.04
CA GLU A 240 17.30 21.86 17.11
C GLU A 240 18.31 20.85 17.66
N GLY A 241 19.38 20.61 16.92
CA GLY A 241 20.47 19.71 17.27
C GLY A 241 20.20 18.23 17.00
N SER A 242 19.07 17.88 16.36
CA SER A 242 18.84 16.52 15.86
C SER A 242 19.74 16.21 14.67
N ALA A 243 20.02 14.94 14.45
CA ALA A 243 20.80 14.46 13.32
C ALA A 243 20.37 13.04 12.93
N GLU A 244 20.50 12.73 11.65
CA GLU A 244 20.45 11.36 11.16
C GLU A 244 21.55 10.54 11.85
N LEU A 245 21.16 9.40 12.42
CA LEU A 245 22.09 8.45 13.03
C LEU A 245 22.52 7.39 12.01
N PHE A 246 21.55 6.86 11.25
CA PHE A 246 21.73 5.98 10.11
C PHE A 246 20.47 6.01 9.24
N SER A 247 20.57 5.44 8.05
CA SER A 247 19.48 5.41 7.07
C SER A 247 19.51 4.14 6.20
N SER A 248 18.56 4.00 5.29
CA SER A 248 18.55 2.94 4.27
C SER A 248 19.80 2.93 3.38
N ALA A 249 20.52 4.06 3.28
CA ALA A 249 21.80 4.12 2.56
C ALA A 249 22.88 3.23 3.20
N ASP A 250 22.79 2.92 4.50
CA ASP A 250 23.69 2.01 5.21
C ASP A 250 23.39 0.52 4.93
N PHE A 251 22.21 0.25 4.34
CA PHE A 251 21.70 -1.08 4.00
C PHE A 251 21.27 -1.16 2.52
N PRO A 252 22.19 -1.00 1.56
CA PRO A 252 21.86 -0.87 0.14
C PRO A 252 21.04 -2.05 -0.40
N GLY A 253 19.93 -1.76 -1.08
CA GLY A 253 19.06 -2.75 -1.71
C GLY A 253 18.17 -3.53 -0.75
N LEU A 254 18.15 -3.19 0.54
CA LEU A 254 17.37 -3.92 1.54
C LEU A 254 15.91 -3.45 1.62
N ILE A 255 15.62 -2.25 1.15
CA ILE A 255 14.26 -1.67 1.13
C ILE A 255 13.89 -1.31 -0.32
N PRO A 256 13.58 -2.31 -1.17
CA PRO A 256 12.99 -2.06 -2.46
C PRO A 256 11.48 -1.82 -2.32
N ASP A 257 10.98 -0.93 -3.15
CA ASP A 257 9.59 -0.49 -3.23
C ASP A 257 8.92 -0.97 -4.52
N HIS A 258 7.64 -1.32 -4.44
CA HIS A 258 6.96 -1.90 -5.58
C HIS A 258 5.44 -1.72 -5.56
N ILE A 259 4.81 -1.94 -6.73
CA ILE A 259 3.37 -2.12 -6.85
C ILE A 259 3.07 -3.61 -6.68
N VAL A 260 2.18 -3.88 -5.74
CA VAL A 260 1.65 -5.20 -5.44
C VAL A 260 0.24 -5.31 -6.00
N ALA A 261 -0.09 -6.43 -6.62
CA ALA A 261 -1.42 -6.78 -7.07
C ALA A 261 -2.02 -7.88 -6.18
N THR A 262 -3.34 -7.97 -6.07
CA THR A 262 -3.98 -9.19 -5.56
C THR A 262 -3.73 -10.35 -6.53
N ARG A 263 -3.61 -11.56 -6.01
CA ARG A 263 -3.54 -12.77 -6.86
C ARG A 263 -4.78 -12.87 -7.76
N GLU A 264 -5.94 -12.48 -7.24
CA GLU A 264 -7.21 -12.52 -7.96
C GLU A 264 -7.15 -11.69 -9.24
N ILE A 265 -6.68 -10.42 -9.19
CA ILE A 265 -6.62 -9.59 -10.41
C ILE A 265 -5.55 -10.07 -11.38
N VAL A 266 -4.46 -10.64 -10.91
CA VAL A 266 -3.41 -11.22 -11.78
C VAL A 266 -3.95 -12.41 -12.56
N ASP A 267 -4.76 -13.27 -11.91
CA ASP A 267 -5.30 -14.48 -12.52
C ASP A 267 -6.53 -14.19 -13.39
N ASP A 268 -7.41 -13.26 -12.98
CA ASP A 268 -8.70 -13.01 -13.63
C ASP A 268 -8.64 -11.91 -14.69
N ASN A 269 -7.77 -10.90 -14.52
CA ASN A 269 -7.63 -9.76 -15.44
C ASN A 269 -6.16 -9.33 -15.69
N PRO A 270 -5.31 -10.22 -16.24
CA PRO A 270 -3.91 -9.90 -16.52
C PRO A 270 -3.74 -8.73 -17.52
N ASP A 271 -4.75 -8.46 -18.35
CA ASP A 271 -4.73 -7.30 -19.27
C ASP A 271 -4.77 -5.97 -18.49
N ALA A 272 -5.54 -5.88 -17.40
CA ALA A 272 -5.55 -4.70 -16.52
C ALA A 272 -4.22 -4.52 -15.81
N VAL A 273 -3.62 -5.62 -15.33
CA VAL A 273 -2.27 -5.61 -14.73
C VAL A 273 -1.25 -5.07 -15.73
N GLN A 274 -1.25 -5.58 -16.98
CA GLN A 274 -0.34 -5.10 -18.02
C GLN A 274 -0.53 -3.61 -18.31
N LYS A 275 -1.75 -3.13 -18.40
CA LYS A 275 -2.04 -1.71 -18.62
C LYS A 275 -1.54 -0.84 -17.47
N LEU A 276 -1.67 -1.29 -16.20
CA LEU A 276 -1.11 -0.57 -15.06
C LEU A 276 0.42 -0.49 -15.14
N VAL A 277 1.08 -1.59 -15.48
CA VAL A 277 2.54 -1.63 -15.69
C VAL A 277 2.95 -0.72 -16.85
N ASP A 278 2.19 -0.71 -17.94
CA ASP A 278 2.40 0.19 -19.07
C ASP A 278 2.26 1.66 -18.64
N ALA A 279 1.22 1.98 -17.86
CA ALA A 279 0.99 3.33 -17.32
C ALA A 279 2.15 3.78 -16.43
N TRP A 280 2.67 2.91 -15.57
CA TRP A 280 3.84 3.22 -14.75
C TRP A 280 5.05 3.63 -15.58
N TYR A 281 5.44 2.84 -16.57
CA TYR A 281 6.61 3.16 -17.39
C TYR A 281 6.40 4.35 -18.34
N LEU A 282 5.17 4.58 -18.82
CA LEU A 282 4.81 5.82 -19.52
C LEU A 282 4.94 7.03 -18.59
N THR A 283 4.59 6.88 -17.33
CA THR A 283 4.76 7.95 -16.34
C THR A 283 6.23 8.30 -16.16
N LEU A 284 7.13 7.31 -16.07
CA LEU A 284 8.57 7.60 -15.96
C LEU A 284 9.08 8.38 -17.18
N GLN A 285 8.59 8.05 -18.39
CA GLN A 285 8.90 8.85 -19.59
C GLN A 285 8.33 10.28 -19.50
N TYR A 286 7.10 10.43 -18.99
CA TYR A 286 6.48 11.73 -18.81
C TYR A 286 7.25 12.60 -17.80
N LEU A 287 7.76 12.02 -16.70
CA LEU A 287 8.62 12.70 -15.72
C LEU A 287 9.88 13.29 -16.39
N GLU A 288 10.51 12.55 -17.31
CA GLU A 288 11.69 13.01 -18.05
C GLU A 288 11.36 14.13 -19.04
N GLU A 289 10.20 14.05 -19.70
CA GLU A 289 9.76 15.03 -20.71
C GLU A 289 9.18 16.30 -20.08
N ASN A 290 8.57 16.20 -18.88
CA ASN A 290 7.86 17.27 -18.19
C ASN A 290 8.32 17.42 -16.72
N PRO A 291 9.63 17.60 -16.44
CA PRO A 291 10.17 17.53 -15.09
C PRO A 291 9.62 18.59 -14.14
N ASP A 292 9.42 19.83 -14.60
CA ASP A 292 8.93 20.92 -13.75
C ASP A 292 7.47 20.68 -13.31
N GLU A 293 6.59 20.26 -14.25
CA GLU A 293 5.18 19.98 -13.97
C GLU A 293 5.04 18.76 -13.06
N SER A 294 5.77 17.69 -13.35
CA SER A 294 5.77 16.49 -12.54
C SER A 294 6.23 16.75 -11.11
N LEU A 295 7.27 17.55 -10.95
CA LEU A 295 7.78 17.94 -9.64
C LEU A 295 6.77 18.77 -8.84
N GLU A 296 6.03 19.69 -9.50
CA GLU A 296 4.96 20.45 -8.86
C GLU A 296 3.83 19.53 -8.36
N ILE A 297 3.41 18.55 -9.17
CA ILE A 297 2.37 17.57 -8.80
C ILE A 297 2.84 16.73 -7.61
N MET A 298 4.03 16.16 -7.67
CA MET A 298 4.55 15.30 -6.61
C MET A 298 4.77 16.06 -5.29
N ALA A 299 5.24 17.31 -5.36
CA ALA A 299 5.40 18.16 -4.18
C ALA A 299 4.04 18.52 -3.54
N GLU A 300 2.99 18.76 -4.37
CA GLU A 300 1.63 19.02 -3.87
C GLU A 300 1.08 17.82 -3.10
N VAL A 301 1.23 16.60 -3.63
CA VAL A 301 0.78 15.37 -2.94
C VAL A 301 1.57 15.10 -1.65
N ALA A 302 2.86 15.41 -1.66
CA ALA A 302 3.73 15.31 -0.49
C ALA A 302 3.45 16.38 0.58
N ASP A 303 2.50 17.31 0.34
CA ASP A 303 2.20 18.48 1.20
C ASP A 303 3.47 19.27 1.56
N THR A 304 4.35 19.48 0.58
CA THR A 304 5.64 20.15 0.78
C THR A 304 5.94 21.16 -0.36
N SER A 305 6.99 21.94 -0.19
CA SER A 305 7.47 22.83 -1.26
C SER A 305 8.30 22.05 -2.29
N VAL A 306 8.34 22.52 -3.55
CA VAL A 306 9.24 21.96 -4.58
C VAL A 306 10.71 21.98 -4.13
N GLU A 307 11.12 23.00 -3.33
CA GLU A 307 12.49 23.10 -2.78
C GLU A 307 12.77 21.96 -1.81
N ASP A 308 11.82 21.68 -0.91
CA ASP A 308 11.96 20.60 0.07
C ASP A 308 11.81 19.22 -0.58
N TYR A 309 10.89 19.07 -1.57
CA TYR A 309 10.75 17.83 -2.33
C TYR A 309 12.04 17.42 -3.03
N ASN A 310 12.81 18.38 -3.57
CA ASN A 310 14.09 18.08 -4.19
C ASN A 310 15.14 17.49 -3.24
N LEU A 311 14.94 17.59 -1.90
CA LEU A 311 15.81 16.95 -0.92
C LEU A 311 15.64 15.42 -0.90
N PHE A 312 14.54 14.90 -1.44
CA PHE A 312 14.28 13.46 -1.51
C PHE A 312 15.02 12.78 -2.68
N ALA A 313 15.45 13.53 -3.68
CA ALA A 313 16.00 13.00 -4.93
C ALA A 313 17.23 12.08 -4.74
N ASP A 314 18.10 12.39 -3.77
CA ASP A 314 19.30 11.58 -3.50
C ASP A 314 18.99 10.32 -2.66
N GLY A 315 17.81 10.25 -2.04
CA GLY A 315 17.43 9.19 -1.11
C GLY A 315 16.41 8.18 -1.66
N THR A 316 15.97 8.34 -2.93
CA THR A 316 15.07 7.41 -3.62
C THR A 316 15.57 7.21 -5.04
N THR A 317 15.84 5.97 -5.42
CA THR A 317 16.32 5.63 -6.75
C THR A 317 15.21 4.95 -7.54
N LEU A 318 14.54 5.71 -8.41
CA LEU A 318 13.54 5.16 -9.34
C LEU A 318 14.21 4.21 -10.36
N PHE A 319 13.56 3.09 -10.63
CA PHE A 319 14.06 2.09 -11.58
C PHE A 319 13.46 2.30 -12.96
N SER A 320 14.32 2.33 -13.97
CA SER A 320 13.90 2.14 -15.37
C SER A 320 13.31 0.72 -15.56
N ALA A 321 12.60 0.51 -16.66
CA ALA A 321 12.03 -0.80 -16.96
C ALA A 321 13.09 -1.91 -17.05
N GLU A 322 14.28 -1.59 -17.56
CA GLU A 322 15.41 -2.53 -17.66
C GLU A 322 16.01 -2.84 -16.27
N GLU A 323 16.12 -1.84 -15.38
CA GLU A 323 16.58 -2.04 -14.00
C GLU A 323 15.57 -2.84 -13.20
N ALA A 324 14.27 -2.52 -13.31
CA ALA A 324 13.19 -3.27 -12.68
C ALA A 324 13.16 -4.74 -13.16
N LEU A 325 13.28 -4.96 -14.47
CA LEU A 325 13.35 -6.31 -15.03
C LEU A 325 14.59 -7.07 -14.51
N ALA A 326 15.73 -6.39 -14.36
CA ALA A 326 16.93 -7.00 -13.78
C ALA A 326 16.72 -7.39 -12.31
N ALA A 327 15.97 -6.57 -11.53
CA ALA A 327 15.66 -6.85 -10.13
C ALA A 327 14.76 -8.08 -9.95
N PHE A 328 13.88 -8.40 -10.92
CA PHE A 328 13.11 -9.65 -10.95
C PHE A 328 13.96 -10.88 -11.27
N GLY A 329 15.16 -10.68 -11.83
CA GLY A 329 16.06 -11.77 -12.20
C GLY A 329 16.74 -12.44 -11.01
N ASP A 330 17.32 -13.64 -11.27
CA ASP A 330 18.16 -14.32 -10.30
C ASP A 330 19.45 -13.49 -10.05
N GLY A 331 19.85 -13.39 -8.78
CA GLY A 331 21.06 -12.66 -8.37
C GLY A 331 21.70 -13.27 -7.14
N ASP A 332 22.89 -12.76 -6.77
CA ASP A 332 23.65 -13.19 -5.60
C ASP A 332 23.93 -12.01 -4.61
N ASP A 333 23.21 -10.90 -4.80
CA ASP A 333 23.20 -9.73 -3.92
C ASP A 333 21.83 -9.05 -3.90
N THR A 334 21.69 -7.97 -3.13
CA THR A 334 20.46 -7.22 -2.89
C THR A 334 19.96 -6.40 -4.11
N SER A 335 20.58 -6.53 -5.28
CA SER A 335 20.00 -6.05 -6.54
C SER A 335 18.92 -6.99 -7.09
N SER A 336 18.81 -8.22 -6.56
CA SER A 336 17.77 -9.19 -6.89
C SER A 336 16.71 -9.24 -5.78
N LEU A 337 15.44 -9.09 -6.13
CA LEU A 337 14.32 -9.21 -5.19
C LEU A 337 14.26 -10.58 -4.53
N LEU A 338 14.52 -11.65 -5.29
CA LEU A 338 14.53 -13.01 -4.76
C LEU A 338 15.62 -13.17 -3.71
N PHE A 339 16.83 -12.70 -3.99
CA PHE A 339 17.93 -12.75 -3.02
C PHE A 339 17.60 -11.93 -1.77
N THR A 340 17.06 -10.72 -1.93
CA THR A 340 16.67 -9.85 -0.81
C THR A 340 15.56 -10.50 0.01
N ALA A 341 14.53 -11.08 -0.62
CA ALA A 341 13.47 -11.81 0.05
C ALA A 341 13.99 -13.00 0.87
N GLU A 342 14.90 -13.81 0.30
CA GLU A 342 15.53 -14.92 1.02
C GLU A 342 16.38 -14.45 2.20
N LEU A 343 16.98 -13.25 2.10
CA LEU A 343 17.78 -12.65 3.16
C LEU A 343 16.91 -12.14 4.31
N ILE A 344 15.81 -11.43 4.01
CA ILE A 344 14.97 -10.79 5.03
C ILE A 344 13.94 -11.75 5.65
N ASN A 345 13.52 -12.81 4.95
CA ASN A 345 12.50 -13.74 5.42
C ASN A 345 12.80 -14.34 6.80
N PRO A 346 13.97 -14.98 7.04
CA PRO A 346 14.32 -15.45 8.38
C PRO A 346 14.47 -14.30 9.39
N PHE A 347 14.95 -13.13 8.96
CA PHE A 347 15.06 -11.97 9.83
C PHE A 347 13.68 -11.51 10.36
N LEU A 348 12.64 -11.46 9.51
CA LEU A 348 11.29 -11.10 9.95
C LEU A 348 10.76 -12.04 11.03
N VAL A 349 11.08 -13.33 10.93
CA VAL A 349 10.69 -14.33 11.95
C VAL A 349 11.53 -14.17 13.24
N ASP A 350 12.85 -14.06 13.12
CA ASP A 350 13.76 -13.97 14.26
C ASP A 350 13.53 -12.68 15.07
N SER A 351 13.18 -11.59 14.41
CA SER A 351 12.89 -10.28 15.03
C SER A 351 11.42 -10.15 15.48
N GLY A 352 10.57 -11.15 15.18
CA GLY A 352 9.19 -11.21 15.65
C GLY A 352 8.17 -10.41 14.86
N PHE A 353 8.52 -9.93 13.65
CA PHE A 353 7.57 -9.29 12.71
C PHE A 353 6.54 -10.30 12.21
N THR A 354 6.95 -11.55 11.97
CA THR A 354 6.07 -12.62 11.53
C THR A 354 6.23 -13.87 12.42
N GLU A 355 5.21 -14.75 12.43
CA GLU A 355 5.27 -16.04 13.15
C GLU A 355 5.95 -17.14 12.32
N SER A 356 6.01 -16.98 11.00
CA SER A 356 6.58 -17.93 10.05
C SER A 356 7.11 -17.20 8.82
N GLU A 357 8.03 -17.83 8.11
CA GLU A 357 8.51 -17.30 6.83
C GLU A 357 7.38 -17.20 5.79
N ALA A 358 7.41 -16.13 5.01
CA ALA A 358 6.52 -15.94 3.87
C ALA A 358 6.82 -16.96 2.75
N PRO A 359 5.80 -17.53 2.09
CA PRO A 359 6.01 -18.28 0.85
C PRO A 359 6.49 -17.32 -0.27
N ILE A 360 7.68 -17.58 -0.81
CA ILE A 360 8.26 -16.76 -1.89
C ILE A 360 7.81 -17.24 -3.28
N GLU A 361 7.40 -18.52 -3.41
CA GLU A 361 6.95 -19.07 -4.70
C GLU A 361 5.72 -18.32 -5.22
N GLY A 362 5.85 -17.70 -6.39
CA GLY A 362 4.77 -16.93 -7.02
C GLY A 362 4.57 -15.51 -6.48
N LEU A 363 5.43 -15.04 -5.57
CA LEU A 363 5.38 -13.67 -5.05
C LEU A 363 5.80 -12.64 -6.10
N PHE A 364 6.67 -13.00 -7.04
CA PHE A 364 7.22 -12.10 -8.04
C PHE A 364 6.75 -12.46 -9.44
N ASP A 365 6.21 -11.49 -10.19
CA ASP A 365 5.86 -11.65 -11.59
C ASP A 365 6.42 -10.50 -12.44
N GLY A 366 7.65 -10.67 -12.92
CA GLY A 366 8.32 -9.73 -13.84
C GLY A 366 7.88 -9.83 -15.29
N SER A 367 6.95 -10.73 -15.64
CA SER A 367 6.56 -10.95 -17.04
C SER A 367 5.89 -9.73 -17.67
N PHE A 368 5.16 -8.93 -16.90
CA PHE A 368 4.54 -7.69 -17.36
C PHE A 368 5.58 -6.62 -17.71
N THR A 369 6.61 -6.49 -16.88
CA THR A 369 7.77 -5.61 -17.17
C THR A 369 8.57 -6.13 -18.38
N GLU A 370 8.78 -7.44 -18.49
CA GLU A 370 9.44 -8.06 -19.67
C GLU A 370 8.66 -7.77 -20.95
N ASP A 371 7.33 -7.85 -20.92
CA ASP A 371 6.48 -7.55 -22.06
C ASP A 371 6.58 -6.07 -22.47
N TRP A 372 6.59 -5.15 -21.49
CA TRP A 372 6.84 -3.73 -21.75
C TRP A 372 8.20 -3.52 -22.44
N VAL A 373 9.29 -4.06 -21.88
CA VAL A 373 10.64 -3.92 -22.43
C VAL A 373 10.71 -4.48 -23.86
N ASN A 374 10.10 -5.65 -24.12
CA ASN A 374 10.06 -6.26 -25.44
C ASN A 374 9.30 -5.43 -26.50
N ARG A 375 8.30 -4.64 -26.07
CA ARG A 375 7.51 -3.78 -26.98
C ARG A 375 8.14 -2.42 -27.22
N ASN A 376 8.93 -1.88 -26.28
CA ASN A 376 9.39 -0.49 -26.26
C ASN A 376 10.92 -0.34 -26.23
N GLY A 377 11.69 -1.44 -26.05
CA GLY A 377 13.16 -1.46 -25.98
C GLY A 377 13.87 -1.61 -27.34
#